data_cbf83753d4e663bdf2246849f34cccb7
#
_entry.id   cbf83753d4e663bdf2246849f34cccb7
#
_cell.length_a   1.000
_cell.length_b   1.000
_cell.length_c   1.000
_cell.angle_alpha   90.00
_cell.angle_beta   90.00
_cell.angle_gamma   90.00
#
_symmetry.space_group_name_H-M   'P 1'
#
loop_
_entity.id
_entity.type
_entity.pdbx_description
1 polymer ?
#
loop_
_entity_poly.entity_id
_entity_poly.type
_entity_poly.pdbx_seq_one_letter_code
_entity_poly.pdbx_strand_id
1 'polypeptide(L)'
;MGVTGILGGAFDPPHLGHVGLARASVERFGLDRLLVTVVERPGHRGTEAGPAERLELALLAFADVPGAVVEPEPEQYTVDALERRGLDDPIFLLGADQFASFPTWKRPERVLELARLGVATRPGSSRRTLDAVLATLERPERVLVFELEPIDVSATAIRARASLGEPIDGLVPPAVAAAIERLGLYRAQD
;
A
#
# COMPACT_ATOMS: atom_id res chain seq x y z
N MET A 1 -22.31 -1.31 -11.38
CA MET A 1 -21.47 -1.87 -10.27
C MET A 1 -20.49 -0.78 -9.85
N GLY A 2 -20.23 -0.65 -8.55
CA GLY A 2 -19.34 0.38 -8.06
C GLY A 2 -17.87 0.06 -8.36
N VAL A 3 -17.00 1.09 -8.41
CA VAL A 3 -15.55 0.92 -8.64
C VAL A 3 -14.88 0.49 -7.36
N THR A 4 -14.17 -0.65 -7.39
CA THR A 4 -13.42 -1.16 -6.23
C THR A 4 -11.93 -0.92 -6.41
N GLY A 5 -11.31 -0.29 -5.40
CA GLY A 5 -9.86 -0.20 -5.26
C GLY A 5 -9.31 -1.27 -4.32
N ILE A 6 -8.05 -1.64 -4.50
CA ILE A 6 -7.31 -2.52 -3.58
C ILE A 6 -5.97 -1.88 -3.27
N LEU A 7 -5.67 -1.67 -1.99
CA LEU A 7 -4.38 -1.21 -1.51
C LEU A 7 -3.76 -2.30 -0.63
N GLY A 8 -2.84 -3.08 -1.20
CA GLY A 8 -2.15 -4.17 -0.50
C GLY A 8 -0.83 -3.73 0.11
N GLY A 9 -0.52 -4.23 1.30
CA GLY A 9 0.76 -3.93 1.94
C GLY A 9 1.02 -4.72 3.22
N ALA A 10 2.27 -4.67 3.68
CA ALA A 10 2.65 -5.19 5.00
C ALA A 10 2.17 -4.26 6.13
N PHE A 11 2.16 -2.94 5.89
CA PHE A 11 1.79 -1.89 6.84
C PHE A 11 2.51 -2.02 8.19
N ASP A 12 3.84 -1.99 8.13
CA ASP A 12 4.73 -2.23 9.28
C ASP A 12 5.66 -1.02 9.60
N PRO A 13 5.10 0.10 10.15
CA PRO A 13 3.67 0.43 10.30
C PRO A 13 3.05 1.08 9.07
N PRO A 14 1.71 1.21 9.02
CA PRO A 14 1.03 2.12 8.11
C PRO A 14 1.41 3.57 8.45
N HIS A 15 1.53 4.44 7.45
CA HIS A 15 1.97 5.81 7.63
C HIS A 15 1.20 6.79 6.73
N LEU A 16 1.42 8.09 6.92
CA LEU A 16 0.69 9.12 6.19
C LEU A 16 0.83 9.00 4.67
N GLY A 17 1.94 8.49 4.16
CA GLY A 17 2.09 8.18 2.73
C GLY A 17 1.08 7.15 2.21
N HIS A 18 0.80 6.11 3.01
CA HIS A 18 -0.22 5.12 2.66
C HIS A 18 -1.64 5.72 2.71
N VAL A 19 -1.92 6.51 3.75
CA VAL A 19 -3.23 7.18 3.90
C VAL A 19 -3.45 8.20 2.78
N GLY A 20 -2.41 8.97 2.42
CA GLY A 20 -2.44 9.91 1.30
C GLY A 20 -2.74 9.22 -0.03
N LEU A 21 -2.04 8.10 -0.31
CA LEU A 21 -2.30 7.28 -1.50
C LEU A 21 -3.76 6.78 -1.53
N ALA A 22 -4.25 6.26 -0.41
CA ALA A 22 -5.62 5.77 -0.29
C ALA A 22 -6.65 6.86 -0.61
N ARG A 23 -6.55 8.03 0.06
CA ARG A 23 -7.48 9.16 -0.13
C ARG A 23 -7.45 9.70 -1.57
N ALA A 24 -6.26 9.94 -2.10
CA ALA A 24 -6.10 10.43 -3.46
C ALA A 24 -6.67 9.44 -4.50
N SER A 25 -6.52 8.14 -4.26
CA SER A 25 -7.08 7.11 -5.15
C SER A 25 -8.60 7.05 -5.08
N VAL A 26 -9.20 7.17 -3.88
CA VAL A 26 -10.66 7.23 -3.72
C VAL A 26 -11.23 8.40 -4.54
N GLU A 27 -10.63 9.57 -4.41
CA GLU A 27 -11.05 10.78 -5.13
C GLU A 27 -10.79 10.65 -6.65
N ARG A 28 -9.59 10.25 -7.03
CA ARG A 28 -9.14 10.20 -8.43
C ARG A 28 -9.94 9.23 -9.28
N PHE A 29 -10.29 8.08 -8.73
CA PHE A 29 -10.97 7.01 -9.45
C PHE A 29 -12.46 6.89 -9.10
N GLY A 30 -12.97 7.72 -8.19
CA GLY A 30 -14.35 7.63 -7.72
C GLY A 30 -14.66 6.27 -7.11
N LEU A 31 -13.76 5.79 -6.22
CA LEU A 31 -13.93 4.45 -5.65
C LEU A 31 -15.13 4.43 -4.69
N ASP A 32 -16.08 3.52 -4.94
CA ASP A 32 -17.18 3.25 -4.01
C ASP A 32 -16.71 2.42 -2.82
N ARG A 33 -15.67 1.60 -3.03
CA ARG A 33 -15.05 0.76 -2.02
C ARG A 33 -13.53 0.70 -2.20
N LEU A 34 -12.80 0.81 -1.08
CA LEU A 34 -11.36 0.60 -1.03
C LEU A 34 -11.05 -0.56 -0.08
N LEU A 35 -10.56 -1.67 -0.62
CA LEU A 35 -10.04 -2.77 0.19
C LEU A 35 -8.59 -2.48 0.57
N VAL A 36 -8.33 -2.31 1.85
CA VAL A 36 -6.97 -2.22 2.40
C VAL A 36 -6.60 -3.59 2.92
N THR A 37 -5.68 -4.28 2.23
CA THR A 37 -5.39 -5.69 2.49
C THR A 37 -4.03 -5.83 3.17
N VAL A 38 -4.05 -6.28 4.43
CA VAL A 38 -2.84 -6.45 5.27
C VAL A 38 -2.28 -7.85 5.03
N VAL A 39 -1.19 -7.94 4.27
CA VAL A 39 -0.56 -9.22 3.94
C VAL A 39 -0.01 -9.88 5.20
N GLU A 40 -0.50 -11.07 5.55
CA GLU A 40 -0.09 -11.77 6.77
C GLU A 40 1.39 -12.18 6.73
N ARG A 41 1.86 -12.69 5.59
CA ARG A 41 3.22 -13.18 5.38
C ARG A 41 3.85 -12.51 4.15
N PRO A 42 4.34 -11.26 4.26
CA PRO A 42 4.97 -10.60 3.13
C PRO A 42 6.28 -11.30 2.74
N GLY A 43 6.34 -11.81 1.51
CA GLY A 43 7.41 -12.73 1.07
C GLY A 43 8.75 -12.08 0.77
N HIS A 44 8.80 -10.76 0.63
CA HIS A 44 10.03 -10.07 0.19
C HIS A 44 10.71 -9.26 1.30
N ARG A 45 10.04 -9.09 2.45
CA ARG A 45 10.55 -8.29 3.58
C ARG A 45 10.08 -8.93 4.88
N GLY A 46 11.01 -9.14 5.80
CA GLY A 46 10.64 -9.42 7.18
C GLY A 46 9.81 -8.25 7.75
N THR A 47 8.89 -8.54 8.63
CA THR A 47 8.14 -7.56 9.40
C THR A 47 8.61 -7.61 10.86
N GLU A 48 8.63 -6.46 11.54
CA GLU A 48 8.97 -6.38 12.97
C GLU A 48 7.72 -6.61 13.83
N ALA A 49 6.57 -6.05 13.40
CA ALA A 49 5.30 -6.31 14.06
C ALA A 49 4.62 -7.56 13.48
N GLY A 50 3.91 -8.31 14.33
CA GLY A 50 3.14 -9.47 13.95
C GLY A 50 1.91 -9.14 13.09
N PRO A 51 1.27 -10.14 12.47
CA PRO A 51 0.12 -9.89 11.59
C PRO A 51 -1.07 -9.22 12.30
N ALA A 52 -1.33 -9.58 13.55
CA ALA A 52 -2.44 -9.01 14.34
C ALA A 52 -2.21 -7.53 14.66
N GLU A 53 -0.99 -7.18 15.10
CA GLU A 53 -0.61 -5.80 15.39
C GLU A 53 -0.65 -4.94 14.13
N ARG A 54 -0.15 -5.43 13.00
CA ARG A 54 -0.19 -4.72 11.71
C ARG A 54 -1.62 -4.50 11.23
N LEU A 55 -2.50 -5.47 11.44
CA LEU A 55 -3.93 -5.33 11.14
C LEU A 55 -4.57 -4.25 12.02
N GLU A 56 -4.30 -4.25 13.33
CA GLU A 56 -4.79 -3.23 14.25
C GLU A 56 -4.31 -1.83 13.84
N LEU A 57 -3.01 -1.68 13.55
CA LEU A 57 -2.47 -0.40 13.10
C LEU A 57 -3.11 0.07 11.77
N ALA A 58 -3.38 -0.84 10.85
CA ALA A 58 -4.05 -0.51 9.60
C ALA A 58 -5.52 -0.10 9.82
N LEU A 59 -6.27 -0.78 10.68
CA LEU A 59 -7.62 -0.38 11.07
C LEU A 59 -7.66 1.06 11.61
N LEU A 60 -6.69 1.42 12.45
CA LEU A 60 -6.56 2.78 12.97
C LEU A 60 -6.14 3.79 11.90
N ALA A 61 -5.22 3.41 11.00
CA ALA A 61 -4.69 4.32 10.00
C ALA A 61 -5.73 4.72 8.94
N PHE A 62 -6.58 3.80 8.55
CA PHE A 62 -7.53 3.99 7.46
C PHE A 62 -8.97 4.25 7.92
N ALA A 63 -9.21 4.40 9.24
CA ALA A 63 -10.55 4.61 9.81
C ALA A 63 -11.33 5.77 9.18
N ASP A 64 -10.63 6.86 8.84
CA ASP A 64 -11.21 8.08 8.26
C ASP A 64 -11.07 8.16 6.72
N VAL A 65 -10.72 7.06 6.05
CA VAL A 65 -10.67 7.02 4.59
C VAL A 65 -12.04 6.57 4.06
N PRO A 66 -12.71 7.39 3.24
CA PRO A 66 -14.04 7.06 2.74
C PRO A 66 -14.07 5.72 1.99
N GLY A 67 -15.03 4.87 2.30
CA GLY A 67 -15.20 3.57 1.64
C GLY A 67 -14.12 2.52 1.96
N ALA A 68 -13.18 2.82 2.87
CA ALA A 68 -12.13 1.87 3.23
C ALA A 68 -12.68 0.73 4.10
N VAL A 69 -12.28 -0.49 3.73
CA VAL A 69 -12.50 -1.72 4.49
C VAL A 69 -11.15 -2.39 4.65
N VAL A 70 -10.69 -2.50 5.89
CA VAL A 70 -9.39 -3.12 6.22
C VAL A 70 -9.62 -4.58 6.57
N GLU A 71 -8.83 -5.46 5.96
CA GLU A 71 -8.95 -6.91 6.17
C GLU A 71 -7.60 -7.63 6.03
N PRO A 72 -7.41 -8.79 6.66
CA PRO A 72 -6.20 -9.59 6.47
C PRO A 72 -6.16 -10.18 5.06
N GLU A 73 -4.94 -10.36 4.53
CA GLU A 73 -4.69 -11.03 3.26
C GLU A 73 -3.76 -12.22 3.47
N PRO A 74 -4.29 -13.45 3.37
CA PRO A 74 -3.49 -14.66 3.55
C PRO A 74 -2.55 -14.92 2.38
N GLU A 75 -2.90 -14.43 1.18
CA GLU A 75 -2.09 -14.63 -0.01
C GLU A 75 -0.86 -13.72 -0.02
N GLN A 76 0.29 -14.31 -0.29
CA GLN A 76 1.56 -13.61 -0.36
C GLN A 76 1.72 -12.78 -1.63
N TYR A 77 1.15 -13.25 -2.74
CA TYR A 77 1.30 -12.65 -4.05
C TYR A 77 0.01 -12.01 -4.54
N THR A 78 0.14 -10.81 -5.13
CA THR A 78 -0.98 -10.04 -5.64
C THR A 78 -1.86 -10.82 -6.61
N VAL A 79 -1.27 -11.61 -7.51
CA VAL A 79 -2.03 -12.40 -8.48
C VAL A 79 -2.92 -13.44 -7.81
N ASP A 80 -2.42 -14.13 -6.77
CA ASP A 80 -3.19 -15.15 -6.06
C ASP A 80 -4.33 -14.50 -5.26
N ALA A 81 -4.07 -13.34 -4.63
CA ALA A 81 -5.09 -12.55 -3.96
C ALA A 81 -6.20 -12.09 -4.92
N LEU A 82 -5.86 -11.61 -6.10
CA LEU A 82 -6.83 -11.19 -7.11
C LEU A 82 -7.66 -12.37 -7.62
N GLU A 83 -7.03 -13.52 -7.91
CA GLU A 83 -7.74 -14.73 -8.34
C GLU A 83 -8.71 -15.24 -7.26
N ARG A 84 -8.27 -15.27 -6.00
CA ARG A 84 -9.11 -15.67 -4.87
C ARG A 84 -10.32 -14.76 -4.67
N ARG A 85 -10.13 -13.45 -4.86
CA ARG A 85 -11.21 -12.46 -4.66
C ARG A 85 -12.24 -12.45 -5.77
N GLY A 86 -11.86 -12.74 -7.00
CA GLY A 86 -12.78 -12.80 -8.14
C GLY A 86 -13.54 -11.50 -8.40
N LEU A 87 -12.93 -10.34 -8.11
CA LEU A 87 -13.54 -9.02 -8.32
C LEU A 87 -13.56 -8.67 -9.81
N ASP A 88 -14.62 -7.96 -10.21
CA ASP A 88 -14.75 -7.48 -11.58
C ASP A 88 -13.98 -6.18 -11.77
N ASP A 89 -12.92 -6.24 -12.55
CA ASP A 89 -12.06 -5.13 -12.99
C ASP A 89 -11.63 -4.14 -11.87
N PRO A 90 -11.10 -4.60 -10.71
CA PRO A 90 -10.68 -3.71 -9.65
C PRO A 90 -9.45 -2.88 -10.05
N ILE A 91 -9.19 -1.79 -9.30
CA ILE A 91 -7.97 -1.00 -9.45
C ILE A 91 -7.01 -1.35 -8.30
N PHE A 92 -5.89 -2.02 -8.61
CA PHE A 92 -4.83 -2.28 -7.64
C PHE A 92 -3.89 -1.06 -7.55
N LEU A 93 -3.78 -0.50 -6.33
CA LEU A 93 -3.11 0.77 -6.06
C LEU A 93 -1.68 0.54 -5.59
N LEU A 94 -0.73 1.27 -6.19
CA LEU A 94 0.69 1.19 -5.84
C LEU A 94 1.43 2.50 -6.13
N GLY A 95 2.55 2.69 -5.46
CA GLY A 95 3.45 3.79 -5.75
C GLY A 95 4.38 3.49 -6.93
N ALA A 96 4.97 4.52 -7.52
CA ALA A 96 5.90 4.41 -8.64
C ALA A 96 7.10 3.49 -8.35
N ASP A 97 7.60 3.49 -7.11
CA ASP A 97 8.72 2.63 -6.70
C ASP A 97 8.37 1.14 -6.76
N GLN A 98 7.14 0.79 -6.36
CA GLN A 98 6.62 -0.57 -6.48
C GLN A 98 6.36 -0.94 -7.94
N PHE A 99 5.83 0.02 -8.73
CA PHE A 99 5.61 -0.18 -10.15
C PHE A 99 6.91 -0.42 -10.93
N ALA A 100 8.02 0.21 -10.53
CA ALA A 100 9.33 -0.04 -11.13
C ALA A 100 9.76 -1.52 -11.05
N SER A 101 9.32 -2.24 -10.03
CA SER A 101 9.58 -3.68 -9.87
C SER A 101 8.47 -4.59 -10.42
N PHE A 102 7.37 -4.03 -10.90
CA PHE A 102 6.19 -4.79 -11.35
C PHE A 102 6.50 -5.90 -12.37
N PRO A 103 7.40 -5.71 -13.37
CA PRO A 103 7.75 -6.79 -14.32
C PRO A 103 8.36 -8.03 -13.65
N THR A 104 8.85 -7.92 -12.42
CA THR A 104 9.44 -9.03 -11.65
C THR A 104 8.43 -9.73 -10.73
N TRP A 105 7.17 -9.26 -10.68
CA TRP A 105 6.14 -9.87 -9.86
C TRP A 105 5.74 -11.25 -10.39
N LYS A 106 5.12 -12.05 -9.53
CA LYS A 106 4.56 -13.36 -9.95
C LYS A 106 3.45 -13.13 -10.98
N ARG A 107 3.63 -13.62 -12.20
CA ARG A 107 2.67 -13.54 -13.30
C ARG A 107 2.12 -12.11 -13.53
N PRO A 108 2.97 -11.11 -13.87
CA PRO A 108 2.55 -9.71 -13.94
C PRO A 108 1.46 -9.47 -15.01
N GLU A 109 1.52 -10.16 -16.16
CA GLU A 109 0.49 -10.05 -17.18
C GLU A 109 -0.87 -10.57 -16.70
N ARG A 110 -0.85 -11.63 -15.87
CA ARG A 110 -2.08 -12.13 -15.24
C ARG A 110 -2.67 -11.13 -14.25
N VAL A 111 -1.85 -10.36 -13.53
CA VAL A 111 -2.32 -9.24 -12.70
C VAL A 111 -3.06 -8.22 -13.56
N LEU A 112 -2.50 -7.84 -14.74
CA LEU A 112 -3.13 -6.91 -15.66
C LEU A 112 -4.39 -7.46 -16.34
N GLU A 113 -4.56 -8.79 -16.43
CA GLU A 113 -5.82 -9.39 -16.87
C GLU A 113 -6.92 -9.22 -15.82
N LEU A 114 -6.57 -9.36 -14.54
CA LEU A 114 -7.50 -9.38 -13.42
C LEU A 114 -7.83 -8.00 -12.86
N ALA A 115 -6.92 -7.05 -12.99
CA ALA A 115 -7.04 -5.71 -12.41
C ALA A 115 -6.40 -4.64 -13.30
N ARG A 116 -6.86 -3.40 -13.16
CA ARG A 116 -6.09 -2.23 -13.59
C ARG A 116 -5.09 -1.85 -12.50
N LEU A 117 -3.99 -1.19 -12.85
CA LEU A 117 -3.06 -0.63 -11.88
C LEU A 117 -3.28 0.88 -11.76
N GLY A 118 -3.51 1.35 -10.54
CA GLY A 118 -3.49 2.78 -10.22
C GLY A 118 -2.11 3.15 -9.66
N VAL A 119 -1.27 3.78 -10.49
CA VAL A 119 0.12 4.09 -10.15
C VAL A 119 0.25 5.54 -9.74
N ALA A 120 0.52 5.78 -8.45
CA ALA A 120 0.80 7.10 -7.93
C ALA A 120 2.26 7.48 -8.18
N THR A 121 2.46 8.63 -8.82
CA THR A 121 3.78 9.24 -9.04
C THR A 121 3.93 10.49 -8.17
N ARG A 122 5.17 10.86 -7.86
CA ARG A 122 5.49 12.10 -7.15
C ARG A 122 6.02 13.11 -8.17
N PRO A 123 5.82 14.44 -7.97
CA PRO A 123 6.53 15.46 -8.72
C PRO A 123 8.04 15.16 -8.69
N GLY A 124 8.68 15.08 -9.86
CA GLY A 124 10.10 14.70 -9.98
C GLY A 124 10.39 13.19 -10.02
N SER A 125 9.39 12.33 -9.91
CA SER A 125 9.55 10.89 -10.21
C SER A 125 10.08 10.70 -11.63
N SER A 126 11.02 9.77 -11.81
CA SER A 126 11.62 9.52 -13.12
C SER A 126 10.56 9.01 -14.11
N ARG A 127 10.03 9.93 -14.93
CA ARG A 127 9.14 9.58 -16.04
C ARG A 127 9.77 8.52 -16.94
N ARG A 128 11.10 8.59 -17.11
CA ARG A 128 11.86 7.63 -17.87
C ARG A 128 11.75 6.19 -17.33
N THR A 129 11.77 6.02 -16.00
CA THR A 129 11.60 4.69 -15.38
C THR A 129 10.17 4.17 -15.59
N LEU A 130 9.17 5.04 -15.43
CA LEU A 130 7.78 4.70 -15.68
C LEU A 130 7.56 4.27 -17.15
N ASP A 131 8.03 5.08 -18.10
CA ASP A 131 7.91 4.81 -19.54
C ASP A 131 8.65 3.52 -19.94
N ALA A 132 9.81 3.25 -19.33
CA ALA A 132 10.55 2.02 -19.55
C ALA A 132 9.78 0.78 -19.10
N VAL A 133 9.12 0.82 -17.95
CA VAL A 133 8.27 -0.29 -17.48
C VAL A 133 7.06 -0.45 -18.39
N LEU A 134 6.34 0.63 -18.70
CA LEU A 134 5.18 0.59 -19.59
C LEU A 134 5.49 -0.04 -20.94
N ALA A 135 6.68 0.25 -21.49
CA ALA A 135 7.13 -0.31 -22.78
C ALA A 135 7.37 -1.83 -22.74
N THR A 136 7.50 -2.44 -21.58
CA THR A 136 7.67 -3.90 -21.42
C THR A 136 6.37 -4.67 -21.25
N LEU A 137 5.25 -3.97 -20.98
CA LEU A 137 3.97 -4.61 -20.69
C LEU A 137 3.20 -4.93 -21.97
N GLU A 138 2.49 -6.05 -21.98
CA GLU A 138 1.58 -6.41 -23.07
C GLU A 138 0.30 -5.55 -23.09
N ARG A 139 -0.07 -5.01 -21.92
CA ARG A 139 -1.32 -4.23 -21.71
C ARG A 139 -1.06 -2.92 -20.97
N PRO A 140 -0.25 -2.00 -21.52
CA PRO A 140 0.08 -0.74 -20.85
C PRO A 140 -1.14 0.17 -20.62
N GLU A 141 -2.20 0.02 -21.43
CA GLU A 141 -3.47 0.75 -21.26
C GLU A 141 -4.23 0.41 -19.97
N ARG A 142 -3.87 -0.71 -19.32
CA ARG A 142 -4.41 -1.11 -18.01
C ARG A 142 -3.74 -0.37 -16.85
N VAL A 143 -2.73 0.45 -17.12
CA VAL A 143 -1.99 1.22 -16.11
C VAL A 143 -2.48 2.67 -16.11
N LEU A 144 -3.09 3.07 -15.01
CA LEU A 144 -3.65 4.41 -14.78
C LEU A 144 -2.68 5.20 -13.92
N VAL A 145 -1.93 6.12 -14.52
CA VAL A 145 -0.95 6.96 -13.80
C VAL A 145 -1.62 8.23 -13.29
N PHE A 146 -1.31 8.61 -12.05
CA PHE A 146 -1.77 9.87 -11.46
C PHE A 146 -0.70 10.47 -10.54
N GLU A 147 -0.75 11.77 -10.35
CA GLU A 147 0.18 12.48 -9.47
C GLU A 147 -0.36 12.51 -8.04
N LEU A 148 0.53 12.33 -7.08
CA LEU A 148 0.28 12.42 -5.66
C LEU A 148 1.27 13.40 -5.04
N GLU A 149 0.77 14.35 -4.25
CA GLU A 149 1.64 15.22 -3.46
C GLU A 149 2.58 14.39 -2.58
N PRO A 150 3.88 14.69 -2.60
CA PRO A 150 4.86 13.88 -1.89
C PRO A 150 4.68 14.01 -0.38
N ILE A 151 4.54 12.87 0.29
CA ILE A 151 4.67 12.78 1.73
C ILE A 151 5.98 12.02 1.98
N ASP A 152 6.98 12.73 2.50
CA ASP A 152 8.31 12.16 2.73
C ASP A 152 8.31 11.33 4.01
N VAL A 153 7.90 10.08 3.88
CA VAL A 153 7.79 9.13 4.98
C VAL A 153 8.02 7.71 4.50
N SER A 154 8.69 6.91 5.32
CA SER A 154 8.84 5.47 5.08
C SER A 154 8.70 4.68 6.38
N ALA A 155 8.17 3.45 6.29
CA ALA A 155 8.06 2.56 7.44
C ALA A 155 9.42 2.29 8.09
N THR A 156 10.49 2.16 7.30
CA THR A 156 11.85 1.97 7.81
C THR A 156 12.32 3.15 8.66
N ALA A 157 12.09 4.40 8.19
CA ALA A 157 12.47 5.58 8.96
C ALA A 157 11.65 5.69 10.26
N ILE A 158 10.37 5.34 10.23
CA ILE A 158 9.50 5.32 11.41
C ILE A 158 10.01 4.31 12.43
N ARG A 159 10.31 3.07 12.02
CA ARG A 159 10.83 2.04 12.93
C ARG A 159 12.17 2.44 13.53
N ALA A 160 13.08 3.02 12.73
CA ALA A 160 14.36 3.53 13.23
C ALA A 160 14.19 4.62 14.30
N ARG A 161 13.25 5.55 14.09
CA ARG A 161 12.95 6.59 15.10
C ARG A 161 12.34 6.00 16.37
N ALA A 162 11.35 5.12 16.22
CA ALA A 162 10.70 4.46 17.34
C ALA A 162 11.69 3.64 18.18
N SER A 163 12.65 2.97 17.55
CA SER A 163 13.70 2.21 18.25
C SER A 163 14.64 3.08 19.09
N LEU A 164 14.81 4.35 18.71
CA LEU A 164 15.58 5.34 19.44
C LEU A 164 14.75 6.14 20.46
N GLY A 165 13.45 5.86 20.56
CA GLY A 165 12.53 6.64 21.41
C GLY A 165 12.26 8.05 20.87
N GLU A 166 12.55 8.30 19.59
CA GLU A 166 12.29 9.59 18.94
C GLU A 166 10.81 9.74 18.55
N PRO A 167 10.27 10.97 18.50
CA PRO A 167 8.90 11.22 18.08
C PRO A 167 8.63 10.76 16.66
N ILE A 168 7.47 10.13 16.46
CA ILE A 168 6.95 9.73 15.14
C ILE A 168 5.68 10.50 14.75
N ASP A 169 5.37 11.57 15.51
CA ASP A 169 4.28 12.49 15.23
C ASP A 169 4.45 13.13 13.85
N GLY A 170 3.34 13.27 13.13
CA GLY A 170 3.35 13.79 11.76
C GLY A 170 3.90 12.82 10.70
N LEU A 171 4.34 11.62 11.08
CA LEU A 171 4.73 10.55 10.14
C LEU A 171 3.63 9.47 10.01
N VAL A 172 2.90 9.26 11.08
CA VAL A 172 1.76 8.32 11.16
C VAL A 172 0.52 9.06 11.68
N PRO A 173 -0.70 8.53 11.46
CA PRO A 173 -1.89 9.05 12.14
C PRO A 173 -1.72 9.00 13.66
N PRO A 174 -2.27 9.96 14.43
CA PRO A 174 -2.12 10.00 15.89
C PRO A 174 -2.55 8.72 16.61
N ALA A 175 -3.64 8.08 16.16
CA ALA A 175 -4.11 6.81 16.71
C ALA A 175 -3.10 5.67 16.48
N VAL A 176 -2.36 5.68 15.36
CA VAL A 176 -1.29 4.71 15.07
C VAL A 176 -0.09 4.95 15.99
N ALA A 177 0.31 6.21 16.20
CA ALA A 177 1.40 6.55 17.13
C ALA A 177 1.10 6.06 18.54
N ALA A 178 -0.09 6.34 19.05
CA ALA A 178 -0.55 5.88 20.36
C ALA A 178 -0.60 4.35 20.49
N ALA A 179 -1.00 3.65 19.42
CA ALA A 179 -1.02 2.19 19.41
C ALA A 179 0.40 1.59 19.37
N ILE A 180 1.32 2.16 18.61
CA ILE A 180 2.74 1.75 18.59
C ILE A 180 3.35 1.86 20.00
N GLU A 181 3.09 2.96 20.70
CA GLU A 181 3.56 3.17 22.06
C GLU A 181 2.92 2.17 23.06
N ARG A 182 1.61 2.02 23.03
CA ARG A 182 0.85 1.11 23.89
C ARG A 182 1.28 -0.35 23.73
N LEU A 183 1.52 -0.78 22.49
CA LEU A 183 1.94 -2.14 22.15
C LEU A 183 3.45 -2.37 22.32
N GLY A 184 4.23 -1.31 22.57
CA GLY A 184 5.69 -1.38 22.70
C GLY A 184 6.39 -1.81 21.42
N LEU A 185 5.79 -1.53 20.24
CA LEU A 185 6.33 -1.95 18.96
C LEU A 185 7.57 -1.14 18.55
N TYR A 186 8.47 -1.79 17.83
CA TYR A 186 9.68 -1.20 17.24
C TYR A 186 10.68 -0.64 18.23
N ARG A 187 10.59 -0.98 19.53
CA ARG A 187 11.57 -0.60 20.54
C ARG A 187 12.83 -1.43 20.39
N ALA A 188 14.00 -0.84 20.68
CA ALA A 188 15.21 -1.63 20.82
C ALA A 188 14.99 -2.71 21.89
N GLN A 189 15.36 -3.96 21.58
CA GLN A 189 15.39 -5.02 22.58
C GLN A 189 16.67 -4.83 23.41
N ASP A 190 16.51 -4.71 24.72
CA ASP A 190 17.64 -4.68 25.68
C ASP A 190 18.42 -5.99 25.65
#